data_1c7d4c00c99bbac649d45e8c738a7791
#
_entry.id   1c7d4c00c99bbac649d45e8c738a7791
#
_cell.length_a   1.000
_cell.length_b   1.000
_cell.length_c   1.000
_cell.angle_alpha   90.00
_cell.angle_beta   90.00
_cell.angle_gamma   90.00
#
_symmetry.space_group_name_H-M   'P 1'
#
loop_
_entity.id
_entity.type
_entity.pdbx_description
1 polymer ?
#
loop_
_entity_poly.entity_id
_entity_poly.type
_entity_poly.pdbx_seq_one_letter_code
_entity_poly.pdbx_strand_id
1 'polypeptide(L)'
;MNKLVLIAGGSTLVYAVLALMMGVLPGMALSETPPGPGVKPLTTLQAEGRGVYVANGCSYCHTQQVRPLPQDKIYGRPSAPGDFAYQTPELLGSERTGPDLTNVGVRQPSEVWQYIHLYNPRAVVPESVMPAFDWMFQVVDRAPPGVTPIPLPKAYAPADGVVVPTHEARALLAYLLSLKQPALPGSAGENGSATPATVMSNAGAAPAAATASGAAGSVAATSGVGYDAAKGQALFTANCAACHQTTGEGLPGAFPALKGNAAVNDADATTHIHVVLHGLQGANVGGVVYSSPMPPFADTLGDADIANIINYERSAWGNHGAPVTTQQVVAERAKGK
;
A
#
# COMPACT_ATOMS: atom_id res chain seq x y z
N MET A 1 8.17 -57.35 27.10
CA MET A 1 7.69 -56.24 26.24
C MET A 1 8.79 -55.89 25.26
N ASN A 2 8.51 -55.85 23.97
CA ASN A 2 9.52 -55.58 22.96
C ASN A 2 10.05 -54.14 23.11
N LYS A 3 11.35 -53.94 23.31
CA LYS A 3 11.95 -52.62 23.50
C LYS A 3 11.58 -51.61 22.40
N LEU A 4 11.40 -52.12 21.15
CA LEU A 4 10.97 -51.32 20.02
C LEU A 4 9.57 -50.71 20.23
N VAL A 5 8.61 -51.51 20.72
CA VAL A 5 7.24 -51.07 21.01
C VAL A 5 7.23 -50.02 22.12
N LEU A 6 8.08 -50.19 23.13
CA LEU A 6 8.17 -49.25 24.25
C LEU A 6 8.77 -47.89 23.78
N ILE A 7 9.83 -47.93 22.94
CA ILE A 7 10.41 -46.73 22.36
C ILE A 7 9.41 -46.03 21.42
N ALA A 8 8.82 -46.75 20.47
CA ALA A 8 7.87 -46.22 19.51
C ALA A 8 6.63 -45.62 20.22
N GLY A 9 6.01 -46.40 21.13
CA GLY A 9 4.87 -45.94 21.90
C GLY A 9 5.17 -44.75 22.79
N GLY A 10 6.32 -44.75 23.47
CA GLY A 10 6.77 -43.65 24.32
C GLY A 10 7.02 -42.37 23.54
N SER A 11 7.73 -42.46 22.40
CA SER A 11 7.99 -41.26 21.56
C SER A 11 6.70 -40.72 20.93
N THR A 12 5.79 -41.61 20.48
CA THR A 12 4.48 -41.17 19.96
C THR A 12 3.64 -40.51 21.04
N LEU A 13 3.64 -40.99 22.27
CA LEU A 13 2.92 -40.40 23.37
C LEU A 13 3.49 -39.01 23.72
N VAL A 14 4.81 -38.88 23.82
CA VAL A 14 5.47 -37.58 24.07
C VAL A 14 5.11 -36.59 22.96
N TYR A 15 5.20 -37.00 21.69
CA TYR A 15 4.82 -36.14 20.58
C TYR A 15 3.33 -35.72 20.64
N ALA A 16 2.43 -36.64 20.92
CA ALA A 16 1.01 -36.36 21.04
C ALA A 16 0.71 -35.36 22.19
N VAL A 17 1.36 -35.53 23.34
CA VAL A 17 1.23 -34.61 24.47
C VAL A 17 1.77 -33.24 24.12
N LEU A 18 2.93 -33.13 23.47
CA LEU A 18 3.50 -31.87 23.03
C LEU A 18 2.61 -31.19 21.99
N ALA A 19 2.11 -31.94 21.00
CA ALA A 19 1.17 -31.41 20.00
C ALA A 19 -0.12 -30.88 20.66
N LEU A 20 -0.66 -31.61 21.61
CA LEU A 20 -1.84 -31.18 22.37
C LEU A 20 -1.55 -29.88 23.16
N MET A 21 -0.48 -29.87 23.92
CA MET A 21 -0.15 -28.74 24.82
C MET A 21 0.32 -27.49 24.08
N MET A 22 1.10 -27.64 23.00
CA MET A 22 1.73 -26.52 22.30
C MET A 22 0.95 -26.08 21.06
N GLY A 23 0.09 -26.92 20.49
CA GLY A 23 -0.67 -26.61 19.30
C GLY A 23 -2.17 -26.56 19.54
N VAL A 24 -2.77 -27.69 19.99
CA VAL A 24 -4.24 -27.81 20.05
C VAL A 24 -4.84 -26.90 21.13
N LEU A 25 -4.35 -26.94 22.35
CA LEU A 25 -4.90 -26.11 23.45
C LEU A 25 -4.75 -24.61 23.20
N PRO A 26 -3.57 -24.08 22.79
CA PRO A 26 -3.45 -22.68 22.40
C PRO A 26 -4.32 -22.31 21.19
N GLY A 27 -4.42 -23.19 20.20
CA GLY A 27 -5.29 -22.98 19.05
C GLY A 27 -6.76 -22.86 19.42
N MET A 28 -7.24 -23.70 20.34
CA MET A 28 -8.60 -23.59 20.89
C MET A 28 -8.80 -22.28 21.66
N ALA A 29 -7.87 -21.91 22.52
CA ALA A 29 -7.95 -20.66 23.27
C ALA A 29 -7.95 -19.43 22.33
N LEU A 30 -7.17 -19.44 21.26
CA LEU A 30 -7.17 -18.37 20.26
C LEU A 30 -8.49 -18.29 19.48
N SER A 31 -9.11 -19.44 19.18
CA SER A 31 -10.40 -19.48 18.47
C SER A 31 -11.56 -18.89 19.29
N GLU A 32 -11.42 -18.84 20.61
CA GLU A 32 -12.39 -18.23 21.53
C GLU A 32 -12.13 -16.74 21.78
N THR A 33 -11.10 -16.15 21.16
CA THR A 33 -10.77 -14.74 21.34
C THR A 33 -11.93 -13.86 20.86
N PRO A 34 -12.49 -12.99 21.71
CA PRO A 34 -13.59 -12.12 21.29
C PRO A 34 -13.10 -11.11 20.24
N PRO A 35 -13.95 -10.78 19.26
CA PRO A 35 -13.60 -9.78 18.27
C PRO A 35 -13.37 -8.42 18.91
N GLY A 36 -12.34 -7.74 18.43
CA GLY A 36 -12.09 -6.35 18.77
C GLY A 36 -13.23 -5.43 18.30
N PRO A 37 -13.36 -4.21 18.87
CA PRO A 37 -14.39 -3.27 18.46
C PRO A 37 -14.34 -3.00 16.95
N GLY A 38 -15.45 -3.19 16.24
CA GLY A 38 -15.57 -2.94 14.81
C GLY A 38 -15.02 -4.04 13.90
N VAL A 39 -14.41 -5.10 14.44
CA VAL A 39 -13.96 -6.26 13.67
C VAL A 39 -15.18 -7.08 13.21
N LYS A 40 -15.23 -7.42 11.93
CA LYS A 40 -16.34 -8.15 11.31
C LYS A 40 -15.87 -9.44 10.63
N PRO A 41 -16.72 -10.47 10.54
CA PRO A 41 -16.42 -11.64 9.73
C PRO A 41 -16.17 -11.26 8.26
N LEU A 42 -15.33 -12.02 7.59
CA LEU A 42 -15.13 -11.89 6.15
C LEU A 42 -16.43 -12.25 5.40
N THR A 43 -16.73 -11.53 4.35
CA THR A 43 -17.76 -11.94 3.38
C THR A 43 -17.30 -13.20 2.63
N THR A 44 -18.22 -13.89 1.94
CA THR A 44 -17.86 -15.08 1.15
C THR A 44 -16.73 -14.80 0.16
N LEU A 45 -16.83 -13.70 -0.60
CA LEU A 45 -15.81 -13.32 -1.57
C LEU A 45 -14.46 -12.99 -0.90
N GLN A 46 -14.48 -12.34 0.26
CA GLN A 46 -13.25 -12.05 1.02
C GLN A 46 -12.62 -13.33 1.59
N ALA A 47 -13.43 -14.27 2.04
CA ALA A 47 -12.94 -15.57 2.52
C ALA A 47 -12.32 -16.41 1.39
N GLU A 48 -12.94 -16.41 0.20
CA GLU A 48 -12.35 -16.98 -1.01
C GLU A 48 -11.02 -16.33 -1.34
N GLY A 49 -10.96 -14.98 -1.31
CA GLY A 49 -9.74 -14.21 -1.54
C GLY A 49 -8.64 -14.51 -0.52
N ARG A 50 -9.01 -14.75 0.75
CA ARG A 50 -8.06 -15.23 1.75
C ARG A 50 -7.51 -16.61 1.39
N GLY A 51 -8.34 -17.50 0.85
CA GLY A 51 -7.90 -18.78 0.31
C GLY A 51 -6.88 -18.62 -0.83
N VAL A 52 -7.15 -17.73 -1.78
CA VAL A 52 -6.23 -17.38 -2.87
C VAL A 52 -4.91 -16.81 -2.33
N TYR A 53 -4.95 -15.92 -1.33
CA TYR A 53 -3.78 -15.35 -0.66
C TYR A 53 -2.88 -16.44 -0.06
N VAL A 54 -3.48 -17.42 0.64
CA VAL A 54 -2.75 -18.54 1.24
C VAL A 54 -2.18 -19.47 0.17
N ALA A 55 -2.98 -19.84 -0.84
CA ALA A 55 -2.58 -20.75 -1.89
C ALA A 55 -1.40 -20.22 -2.74
N ASN A 56 -1.30 -18.91 -2.90
CA ASN A 56 -0.22 -18.27 -3.65
C ASN A 56 0.98 -17.87 -2.78
N GLY A 57 0.99 -18.22 -1.49
CA GLY A 57 2.13 -18.03 -0.61
C GLY A 57 2.45 -16.57 -0.27
N CYS A 58 1.47 -15.65 -0.37
CA CYS A 58 1.68 -14.22 -0.12
C CYS A 58 2.22 -13.94 1.28
N SER A 59 1.81 -14.76 2.29
CA SER A 59 2.28 -14.67 3.67
C SER A 59 3.76 -14.99 3.88
N TYR A 60 4.46 -15.54 2.88
CA TYR A 60 5.90 -15.78 2.97
C TYR A 60 6.73 -14.49 2.84
N CYS A 61 6.18 -13.50 2.14
CA CYS A 61 6.86 -12.22 1.89
C CYS A 61 6.18 -11.04 2.58
N HIS A 62 4.91 -11.18 3.00
CA HIS A 62 4.10 -10.14 3.60
C HIS A 62 3.60 -10.56 4.97
N THR A 63 3.81 -9.72 5.98
CA THR A 63 3.16 -9.89 7.28
C THR A 63 1.77 -9.26 7.28
N GLN A 64 0.91 -9.72 8.19
CA GLN A 64 -0.36 -9.08 8.56
C GLN A 64 -0.39 -8.86 10.07
N GLN A 65 0.67 -8.27 10.61
CA GLN A 65 0.81 -7.97 12.03
C GLN A 65 1.64 -6.71 12.22
N VAL A 66 1.03 -5.65 12.68
CA VAL A 66 1.74 -4.45 13.12
C VAL A 66 2.29 -4.71 14.51
N ARG A 67 3.61 -4.68 14.67
CA ARG A 67 4.31 -4.88 15.94
C ARG A 67 4.37 -3.56 16.72
N PRO A 68 4.52 -3.58 18.06
CA PRO A 68 4.67 -2.37 18.87
C PRO A 68 6.09 -1.78 18.76
N LEU A 69 6.56 -1.56 17.52
CA LEU A 69 7.88 -1.05 17.20
C LEU A 69 7.77 0.30 16.47
N PRO A 70 8.70 1.25 16.70
CA PRO A 70 8.65 2.57 16.05
C PRO A 70 8.56 2.50 14.52
N GLN A 71 9.30 1.57 13.89
CA GLN A 71 9.30 1.39 12.43
C GLN A 71 8.00 0.80 11.87
N ASP A 72 7.18 0.16 12.70
CA ASP A 72 5.92 -0.45 12.28
C ASP A 72 4.75 0.54 12.28
N LYS A 73 4.89 1.72 12.91
CA LYS A 73 3.85 2.74 13.00
C LYS A 73 3.29 3.17 11.63
N ILE A 74 4.11 3.10 10.59
CA ILE A 74 3.69 3.38 9.19
C ILE A 74 2.61 2.43 8.67
N TYR A 75 2.45 1.26 9.28
CA TYR A 75 1.47 0.25 8.88
C TYR A 75 0.15 0.34 9.67
N GLY A 76 0.15 1.05 10.79
CA GLY A 76 -1.02 1.22 11.65
C GLY A 76 -0.70 1.11 13.14
N ARG A 77 -1.73 0.95 13.97
CA ARG A 77 -1.56 0.67 15.39
C ARG A 77 -1.04 -0.76 15.61
N PRO A 78 -0.38 -1.06 16.74
CA PRO A 78 -0.04 -2.44 17.08
C PRO A 78 -1.24 -3.36 17.02
N SER A 79 -1.07 -4.53 16.39
CA SER A 79 -2.13 -5.53 16.27
C SER A 79 -2.48 -6.11 17.65
N ALA A 80 -3.76 -6.35 17.87
CA ALA A 80 -4.29 -6.99 19.06
C ALA A 80 -4.93 -8.34 18.71
N PRO A 81 -5.02 -9.31 19.64
CA PRO A 81 -5.60 -10.62 19.36
C PRO A 81 -7.02 -10.54 18.76
N GLY A 82 -7.84 -9.62 19.22
CA GLY A 82 -9.19 -9.41 18.71
C GLY A 82 -9.27 -8.94 17.24
N ASP A 83 -8.19 -8.43 16.66
CA ASP A 83 -8.15 -8.08 15.24
C ASP A 83 -8.27 -9.33 14.34
N PHE A 84 -7.89 -10.49 14.86
CA PHE A 84 -7.83 -11.77 14.14
C PHE A 84 -8.97 -12.74 14.48
N ALA A 85 -9.95 -12.32 15.29
CA ALA A 85 -10.99 -13.19 15.86
C ALA A 85 -11.75 -14.08 14.85
N TYR A 86 -11.82 -13.65 13.58
CA TYR A 86 -12.48 -14.40 12.51
C TYR A 86 -11.50 -14.97 11.46
N GLN A 87 -10.21 -15.02 11.78
CA GLN A 87 -9.16 -15.38 10.82
C GLN A 87 -8.26 -16.51 11.35
N THR A 88 -8.86 -17.64 11.68
CA THR A 88 -8.12 -18.82 12.15
C THR A 88 -7.75 -19.77 10.98
N PRO A 89 -6.46 -20.16 10.84
CA PRO A 89 -5.29 -19.65 11.53
C PRO A 89 -4.94 -18.22 11.10
N GLU A 90 -4.34 -17.45 11.99
CA GLU A 90 -3.89 -16.09 11.71
C GLU A 90 -2.74 -16.09 10.71
N LEU A 91 -2.80 -15.20 9.73
CA LEU A 91 -1.77 -15.06 8.69
C LEU A 91 -0.74 -13.99 9.06
N LEU A 92 -0.11 -14.12 10.22
CA LEU A 92 0.82 -13.11 10.75
C LEU A 92 2.01 -12.87 9.82
N GLY A 93 2.49 -13.91 9.14
CA GLY A 93 3.64 -13.89 8.26
C GLY A 93 4.98 -13.97 9.01
N SER A 94 6.04 -14.38 8.31
CA SER A 94 7.37 -14.57 8.89
C SER A 94 8.34 -13.47 8.51
N GLU A 95 8.19 -12.91 7.31
CA GLU A 95 9.14 -11.97 6.71
C GLU A 95 8.43 -10.78 6.08
N ARG A 96 9.17 -9.71 5.90
CA ARG A 96 8.77 -8.48 5.21
C ARG A 96 9.69 -8.19 4.04
N THR A 97 9.82 -9.14 3.12
CA THR A 97 10.39 -8.88 1.79
C THR A 97 9.55 -7.83 1.06
N GLY A 98 8.23 -7.91 1.24
CA GLY A 98 7.29 -6.84 0.93
C GLY A 98 6.76 -6.16 2.21
N PRO A 99 5.97 -5.08 2.08
CA PRO A 99 5.38 -4.36 3.22
C PRO A 99 4.38 -5.20 3.99
N ASP A 100 4.14 -4.85 5.25
CA ASP A 100 3.01 -5.38 6.02
C ASP A 100 1.67 -4.99 5.39
N LEU A 101 0.72 -5.92 5.33
CA LEU A 101 -0.57 -5.73 4.67
C LEU A 101 -1.75 -5.49 5.62
N THR A 102 -1.54 -5.39 6.93
CA THR A 102 -2.61 -5.23 7.92
C THR A 102 -3.60 -4.10 7.56
N ASN A 103 -3.11 -2.98 7.04
CA ASN A 103 -3.92 -1.83 6.62
C ASN A 103 -3.77 -1.49 5.14
N VAL A 104 -3.50 -2.48 4.28
CA VAL A 104 -3.32 -2.22 2.85
C VAL A 104 -4.58 -1.63 2.21
N GLY A 105 -5.77 -2.03 2.66
CA GLY A 105 -7.03 -1.48 2.17
C GLY A 105 -7.27 0.00 2.53
N VAL A 106 -6.49 0.57 3.46
CA VAL A 106 -6.47 2.01 3.76
C VAL A 106 -5.33 2.71 3.03
N ARG A 107 -4.12 2.11 3.11
CA ARG A 107 -2.91 2.70 2.52
C ARG A 107 -2.92 2.70 0.99
N GLN A 108 -3.52 1.67 0.39
CA GLN A 108 -3.62 1.51 -1.07
C GLN A 108 -5.02 1.05 -1.47
N PRO A 109 -6.02 1.93 -1.39
CA PRO A 109 -7.43 1.60 -1.63
C PRO A 109 -7.79 1.48 -3.12
N SER A 110 -6.88 1.82 -4.03
CA SER A 110 -7.13 1.80 -5.47
C SER A 110 -7.18 0.37 -6.01
N GLU A 111 -8.35 -0.08 -6.43
CA GLU A 111 -8.56 -1.38 -7.07
C GLU A 111 -7.70 -1.55 -8.33
N VAL A 112 -7.64 -0.49 -9.14
CA VAL A 112 -6.85 -0.48 -10.39
C VAL A 112 -5.37 -0.67 -10.10
N TRP A 113 -4.84 0.03 -9.08
CA TRP A 113 -3.46 -0.13 -8.66
C TRP A 113 -3.18 -1.55 -8.19
N GLN A 114 -4.08 -2.12 -7.37
CA GLN A 114 -3.93 -3.48 -6.86
C GLN A 114 -3.90 -4.50 -8.02
N TYR A 115 -4.78 -4.38 -9.00
CA TYR A 115 -4.78 -5.27 -10.16
C TYR A 115 -3.51 -5.13 -11.00
N ILE A 116 -3.05 -3.90 -11.28
CA ILE A 116 -1.81 -3.67 -12.03
C ILE A 116 -0.63 -4.29 -11.27
N HIS A 117 -0.59 -4.07 -9.93
CA HIS A 117 0.47 -4.59 -9.07
C HIS A 117 0.46 -6.12 -9.00
N LEU A 118 -0.70 -6.75 -8.92
CA LEU A 118 -0.82 -8.21 -8.97
C LEU A 118 -0.46 -8.76 -10.36
N TYR A 119 -0.91 -8.14 -11.44
CA TYR A 119 -0.58 -8.55 -12.80
C TYR A 119 0.92 -8.47 -13.07
N ASN A 120 1.53 -7.32 -12.83
CA ASN A 120 2.97 -7.14 -12.86
C ASN A 120 3.38 -6.01 -11.90
N PRO A 121 4.02 -6.34 -10.77
CA PRO A 121 4.36 -5.34 -9.75
C PRO A 121 5.24 -4.21 -10.27
N ARG A 122 6.11 -4.50 -11.24
CA ARG A 122 7.07 -3.53 -11.82
C ARG A 122 6.38 -2.45 -12.64
N ALA A 123 5.13 -2.68 -13.04
CA ALA A 123 4.34 -1.68 -13.76
C ALA A 123 4.00 -0.44 -12.91
N VAL A 124 3.97 -0.59 -11.57
CA VAL A 124 3.67 0.49 -10.61
C VAL A 124 4.79 0.68 -9.58
N VAL A 125 5.62 -0.33 -9.35
CA VAL A 125 6.80 -0.29 -8.48
C VAL A 125 7.99 -0.89 -9.24
N PRO A 126 8.74 -0.10 -10.01
CA PRO A 126 9.77 -0.61 -10.95
C PRO A 126 10.82 -1.54 -10.33
N GLU A 127 11.17 -1.29 -9.05
CA GLU A 127 12.19 -2.05 -8.32
C GLU A 127 11.60 -3.24 -7.54
N SER A 128 10.32 -3.57 -7.74
CA SER A 128 9.66 -4.64 -6.99
C SER A 128 10.30 -6.00 -7.26
N VAL A 129 10.61 -6.71 -6.17
CA VAL A 129 11.06 -8.11 -6.20
C VAL A 129 9.89 -9.09 -6.14
N MET A 130 8.65 -8.60 -5.94
CA MET A 130 7.45 -9.42 -5.94
C MET A 130 7.30 -10.11 -7.31
N PRO A 131 6.97 -11.42 -7.37
CA PRO A 131 6.65 -12.08 -8.63
C PRO A 131 5.38 -11.50 -9.27
N ALA A 132 5.28 -11.57 -10.58
CA ALA A 132 4.02 -11.32 -11.27
C ALA A 132 3.06 -12.48 -11.03
N PHE A 133 1.77 -12.20 -10.92
CA PHE A 133 0.68 -13.16 -10.77
C PHE A 133 -0.26 -13.08 -11.98
N ASP A 134 0.31 -12.98 -13.17
CA ASP A 134 -0.39 -12.80 -14.45
C ASP A 134 -1.40 -13.92 -14.75
N TRP A 135 -1.20 -15.14 -14.21
CA TRP A 135 -2.16 -16.24 -14.33
C TRP A 135 -3.51 -15.99 -13.64
N MET A 136 -3.61 -14.98 -12.77
CA MET A 136 -4.88 -14.54 -12.18
C MET A 136 -5.67 -13.62 -13.13
N PHE A 137 -5.20 -13.43 -14.35
CA PHE A 137 -5.79 -12.53 -15.33
C PHE A 137 -5.95 -13.23 -16.67
N GLN A 138 -6.81 -12.69 -17.51
CA GLN A 138 -7.05 -13.19 -18.84
C GLN A 138 -6.86 -12.09 -19.87
N VAL A 139 -6.22 -12.43 -20.99
CA VAL A 139 -6.19 -11.57 -22.18
C VAL A 139 -7.37 -11.96 -23.06
N VAL A 140 -8.21 -11.00 -23.39
CA VAL A 140 -9.39 -11.19 -24.23
C VAL A 140 -9.43 -10.11 -25.31
N ASP A 141 -10.01 -10.40 -26.47
CA ASP A 141 -10.12 -9.44 -27.56
C ASP A 141 -10.97 -8.22 -27.16
N ARG A 142 -12.01 -8.48 -26.37
CA ARG A 142 -12.91 -7.43 -25.82
C ARG A 142 -13.36 -7.83 -24.42
N ALA A 143 -13.39 -6.85 -23.51
CA ALA A 143 -13.92 -7.07 -22.18
C ALA A 143 -15.39 -7.50 -22.19
N PRO A 144 -15.77 -8.51 -21.37
CA PRO A 144 -17.15 -8.89 -21.18
C PRO A 144 -18.01 -7.70 -20.65
N PRO A 145 -19.32 -7.70 -20.91
CA PRO A 145 -20.20 -6.66 -20.35
C PRO A 145 -20.05 -6.55 -18.81
N GLY A 146 -19.91 -5.32 -18.33
CA GLY A 146 -19.75 -5.03 -16.90
C GLY A 146 -18.35 -5.29 -16.31
N VAL A 147 -17.38 -5.73 -17.12
CA VAL A 147 -16.00 -5.91 -16.69
C VAL A 147 -15.14 -4.78 -17.26
N THR A 148 -14.49 -4.03 -16.38
CA THR A 148 -13.55 -2.98 -16.78
C THR A 148 -12.19 -3.57 -17.04
N PRO A 149 -11.58 -3.38 -18.24
CA PRO A 149 -10.21 -3.77 -18.51
C PRO A 149 -9.23 -3.07 -17.59
N ILE A 150 -8.12 -3.75 -17.29
CA ILE A 150 -7.06 -3.16 -16.49
C ILE A 150 -6.21 -2.25 -17.39
N PRO A 151 -6.08 -0.96 -17.08
CA PRO A 151 -5.28 -0.02 -17.86
C PRO A 151 -3.79 -0.24 -17.54
N LEU A 152 -3.14 -1.09 -18.31
CA LEU A 152 -1.72 -1.38 -18.13
C LEU A 152 -0.85 -0.32 -18.85
N PRO A 153 0.32 0.05 -18.28
CA PRO A 153 1.33 0.80 -19.01
C PRO A 153 1.73 0.05 -20.28
N LYS A 154 1.97 0.77 -21.38
CA LYS A 154 2.27 0.20 -22.70
C LYS A 154 3.37 -0.88 -22.68
N ALA A 155 4.37 -0.73 -21.82
CA ALA A 155 5.47 -1.69 -21.68
C ALA A 155 5.05 -3.05 -21.09
N TYR A 156 3.88 -3.12 -20.45
CA TYR A 156 3.37 -4.31 -19.76
C TYR A 156 2.03 -4.80 -20.34
N ALA A 157 1.46 -4.03 -21.29
CA ALA A 157 0.24 -4.41 -21.95
C ALA A 157 0.51 -5.53 -22.98
N PRO A 158 -0.45 -6.45 -23.19
CA PRO A 158 -0.35 -7.43 -24.26
C PRO A 158 -0.29 -6.74 -25.63
N ALA A 159 0.28 -7.41 -26.63
CA ALA A 159 0.35 -6.88 -28.00
C ALA A 159 -1.05 -6.67 -28.60
N ASP A 160 -1.97 -7.60 -28.30
CA ASP A 160 -3.35 -7.58 -28.77
C ASP A 160 -4.30 -7.86 -27.61
N GLY A 161 -5.51 -7.32 -27.68
CA GLY A 161 -6.54 -7.52 -26.67
C GLY A 161 -6.41 -6.63 -25.44
N VAL A 162 -7.19 -6.98 -24.41
CA VAL A 162 -7.25 -6.30 -23.12
C VAL A 162 -7.15 -7.29 -21.98
N VAL A 163 -6.57 -6.88 -20.87
CA VAL A 163 -6.43 -7.71 -19.66
C VAL A 163 -7.63 -7.51 -18.75
N VAL A 164 -8.24 -8.61 -18.31
CA VAL A 164 -9.35 -8.61 -17.36
C VAL A 164 -9.06 -9.52 -16.17
N PRO A 165 -9.53 -9.19 -14.95
CA PRO A 165 -9.31 -10.02 -13.77
C PRO A 165 -10.19 -11.27 -13.80
N THR A 166 -9.65 -12.42 -13.40
CA THR A 166 -10.41 -13.64 -13.13
C THR A 166 -11.25 -13.50 -11.85
N HIS A 167 -12.01 -14.53 -11.51
CA HIS A 167 -12.72 -14.59 -10.23
C HIS A 167 -11.75 -14.56 -9.05
N GLU A 168 -10.65 -15.33 -9.16
CA GLU A 168 -9.61 -15.39 -8.12
C GLU A 168 -8.96 -14.03 -7.87
N ALA A 169 -8.63 -13.27 -8.95
CA ALA A 169 -8.09 -11.92 -8.79
C ALA A 169 -9.08 -10.99 -8.08
N ARG A 170 -10.37 -11.08 -8.42
CA ARG A 170 -11.43 -10.27 -7.75
C ARG A 170 -11.60 -10.66 -6.29
N ALA A 171 -11.58 -11.95 -5.98
CA ALA A 171 -11.67 -12.45 -4.62
C ALA A 171 -10.46 -11.99 -3.78
N LEU A 172 -9.24 -12.14 -4.33
CA LEU A 172 -8.01 -11.67 -3.68
C LEU A 172 -8.06 -10.15 -3.44
N LEU A 173 -8.49 -9.37 -4.43
CA LEU A 173 -8.67 -7.92 -4.26
C LEU A 173 -9.65 -7.60 -3.14
N ALA A 174 -10.81 -8.25 -3.10
CA ALA A 174 -11.81 -8.05 -2.05
C ALA A 174 -11.23 -8.37 -0.65
N TYR A 175 -10.40 -9.39 -0.54
CA TYR A 175 -9.68 -9.68 0.70
C TYR A 175 -8.68 -8.59 1.05
N LEU A 176 -7.78 -8.20 0.14
CA LEU A 176 -6.76 -7.16 0.39
C LEU A 176 -7.41 -5.82 0.79
N LEU A 177 -8.48 -5.42 0.12
CA LEU A 177 -9.22 -4.19 0.46
C LEU A 177 -9.98 -4.28 1.79
N SER A 178 -10.25 -5.48 2.29
CA SER A 178 -10.85 -5.69 3.61
C SER A 178 -9.85 -5.56 4.76
N LEU A 179 -8.55 -5.63 4.49
CA LEU A 179 -7.49 -5.52 5.49
C LEU A 179 -7.38 -4.08 5.99
N LYS A 180 -8.14 -3.78 7.04
CA LYS A 180 -8.26 -2.47 7.69
C LYS A 180 -8.45 -2.69 9.18
N GLN A 181 -7.57 -2.11 10.00
CA GLN A 181 -7.77 -2.11 11.44
C GLN A 181 -8.87 -1.10 11.80
N PRO A 182 -9.89 -1.50 12.53
CA PRO A 182 -10.86 -0.55 13.09
C PRO A 182 -10.20 0.40 14.08
N ALA A 183 -10.70 1.63 14.16
CA ALA A 183 -10.31 2.56 15.20
C ALA A 183 -10.72 2.03 16.58
N LEU A 184 -9.83 2.10 17.56
CA LEU A 184 -10.18 1.74 18.94
C LEU A 184 -11.03 2.85 19.58
N PRO A 185 -12.03 2.49 20.40
CA PRO A 185 -12.77 3.47 21.19
C PRO A 185 -11.81 4.31 22.04
N GLY A 186 -11.89 5.63 21.95
CA GLY A 186 -11.01 6.55 22.68
C GLY A 186 -9.69 6.91 22.01
N SER A 187 -9.34 6.31 20.88
CA SER A 187 -8.12 6.64 20.13
C SER A 187 -8.29 7.80 19.11
N ALA A 188 -9.35 8.59 19.24
CA ALA A 188 -9.50 9.81 18.46
C ALA A 188 -8.35 10.79 18.78
N GLY A 189 -7.22 10.65 18.11
CA GLY A 189 -6.01 11.45 18.31
C GLY A 189 -4.69 10.68 18.31
N GLU A 190 -4.69 9.34 18.47
CA GLU A 190 -3.48 8.51 18.49
C GLU A 190 -3.27 7.65 17.23
N ASN A 191 -3.96 7.91 16.15
CA ASN A 191 -3.52 7.44 14.85
C ASN A 191 -2.25 8.24 14.51
N GLY A 192 -1.16 7.70 15.04
CA GLY A 192 0.13 8.37 15.11
C GLY A 192 0.50 8.97 13.77
N SER A 193 0.83 10.24 13.82
CA SER A 193 1.70 10.89 12.86
C SER A 193 2.96 10.03 12.70
N ALA A 194 2.87 8.99 11.89
CA ALA A 194 4.01 8.23 11.47
C ALA A 194 4.71 9.09 10.44
N THR A 195 5.76 9.77 10.87
CA THR A 195 6.78 10.26 9.96
C THR A 195 7.16 9.09 9.04
N PRO A 196 7.12 9.21 7.72
CA PRO A 196 7.57 8.14 6.84
C PRO A 196 9.05 7.91 7.15
N ALA A 197 9.33 6.86 7.91
CA ALA A 197 10.66 6.31 7.88
C ALA A 197 10.86 5.84 6.44
N THR A 198 11.88 6.35 5.80
CA THR A 198 12.44 5.86 4.56
C THR A 198 12.20 4.36 4.47
N VAL A 199 11.39 3.92 3.50
CA VAL A 199 11.27 2.51 3.19
C VAL A 199 12.65 2.11 2.68
N MET A 200 13.51 1.71 3.60
CA MET A 200 14.73 1.01 3.22
C MET A 200 14.28 -0.31 2.62
N SER A 201 14.36 -0.41 1.30
CA SER A 201 14.44 -1.67 0.62
C SER A 201 15.63 -2.42 1.25
N ASN A 202 15.34 -3.40 2.08
CA ASN A 202 16.34 -4.35 2.54
C ASN A 202 16.66 -5.28 1.36
N ALA A 203 17.31 -4.74 0.34
CA ALA A 203 18.09 -5.52 -0.60
C ALA A 203 19.45 -5.71 0.06
N GLY A 204 19.79 -6.97 0.30
CA GLY A 204 21.03 -7.37 0.92
C GLY A 204 22.25 -6.73 0.27
N ALA A 205 23.18 -6.35 1.11
CA ALA A 205 24.43 -5.70 0.76
C ALA A 205 25.27 -6.52 -0.23
N ALA A 206 25.69 -5.88 -1.32
CA ALA A 206 26.96 -6.15 -1.96
C ALA A 206 27.51 -4.82 -2.53
N PRO A 207 28.82 -4.57 -2.40
CA PRO A 207 29.40 -3.27 -2.74
C PRO A 207 29.87 -3.23 -4.17
N ALA A 208 29.52 -2.20 -4.91
CA ALA A 208 30.35 -1.75 -6.02
C ALA A 208 30.09 -0.27 -6.32
N ALA A 209 31.13 0.50 -6.15
CA ALA A 209 31.21 1.88 -6.62
C ALA A 209 31.16 1.93 -8.15
N ALA A 210 30.29 2.75 -8.70
CA ALA A 210 30.44 3.27 -10.05
C ALA A 210 29.99 4.72 -10.05
N THR A 211 30.96 5.60 -10.18
CA THR A 211 30.81 7.01 -10.49
C THR A 211 30.14 7.18 -11.86
N ALA A 212 28.97 7.73 -11.89
CA ALA A 212 28.38 8.29 -13.10
C ALA A 212 28.02 9.76 -12.83
N SER A 213 28.92 10.62 -13.32
CA SER A 213 28.69 12.05 -13.47
C SER A 213 27.62 12.26 -14.53
N GLY A 214 26.48 12.81 -14.16
CA GLY A 214 25.41 13.21 -15.06
C GLY A 214 24.80 14.51 -14.59
N ALA A 215 24.95 15.53 -15.40
CA ALA A 215 24.64 16.94 -15.24
C ALA A 215 23.43 17.27 -14.37
N ALA A 216 23.68 17.80 -13.18
CA ALA A 216 22.71 18.51 -12.38
C ALA A 216 22.47 19.90 -13.01
N GLY A 217 21.29 20.06 -13.63
CA GLY A 217 20.78 21.40 -13.94
C GLY A 217 20.55 22.14 -12.62
N SER A 218 21.38 23.15 -12.38
CA SER A 218 21.30 24.07 -11.27
C SER A 218 19.98 24.83 -11.34
N VAL A 219 19.01 24.46 -10.50
CA VAL A 219 17.86 25.29 -10.22
C VAL A 219 18.26 26.22 -9.08
N ALA A 220 18.29 27.54 -9.38
CA ALA A 220 18.64 28.57 -8.45
C ALA A 220 17.74 28.50 -7.20
N ALA A 221 18.37 28.35 -6.04
CA ALA A 221 17.72 28.43 -4.74
C ALA A 221 17.14 29.84 -4.55
N THR A 222 15.83 30.00 -4.68
CA THR A 222 15.13 31.20 -4.23
C THR A 222 15.00 31.14 -2.72
N SER A 223 15.83 31.88 -2.04
CA SER A 223 15.88 32.06 -0.60
C SER A 223 14.57 32.68 -0.09
N GLY A 224 13.80 31.96 0.73
CA GLY A 224 12.66 32.57 1.43
C GLY A 224 11.58 31.62 1.96
N VAL A 225 11.40 30.47 1.36
CA VAL A 225 10.48 29.43 1.85
C VAL A 225 11.35 28.22 2.15
N GLY A 226 11.32 27.71 3.38
CA GLY A 226 12.15 26.57 3.81
C GLY A 226 11.75 25.25 3.12
N TYR A 227 11.95 25.21 1.80
CA TYR A 227 11.69 24.06 0.95
C TYR A 227 12.96 23.23 0.76
N ASP A 228 12.87 21.95 1.08
CA ASP A 228 13.92 20.96 0.82
C ASP A 228 13.54 20.12 -0.40
N ALA A 229 14.13 20.39 -1.54
CA ALA A 229 13.84 19.72 -2.81
C ALA A 229 14.17 18.23 -2.77
N ALA A 230 15.29 17.85 -2.13
CA ALA A 230 15.70 16.44 -2.01
C ALA A 230 14.72 15.66 -1.13
N LYS A 231 14.31 16.26 -0.01
CA LYS A 231 13.30 15.69 0.87
C LYS A 231 11.94 15.61 0.17
N GLY A 232 11.53 16.64 -0.57
CA GLY A 232 10.29 16.64 -1.35
C GLY A 232 10.26 15.51 -2.37
N GLN A 233 11.34 15.32 -3.13
CA GLN A 233 11.49 14.24 -4.09
C GLN A 233 11.43 12.85 -3.41
N ALA A 234 12.14 12.68 -2.30
CA ALA A 234 12.16 11.41 -1.57
C ALA A 234 10.76 11.06 -1.03
N LEU A 235 10.06 12.03 -0.44
CA LEU A 235 8.70 11.86 0.05
C LEU A 235 7.69 11.59 -1.07
N PHE A 236 7.80 12.28 -2.21
CA PHE A 236 7.00 12.00 -3.40
C PHE A 236 7.22 10.57 -3.90
N THR A 237 8.47 10.15 -4.01
CA THR A 237 8.81 8.79 -4.46
C THR A 237 8.21 7.74 -3.53
N ALA A 238 8.25 7.97 -2.22
CA ALA A 238 7.74 7.03 -1.24
C ALA A 238 6.19 6.95 -1.17
N ASN A 239 5.49 8.05 -1.45
CA ASN A 239 4.04 8.13 -1.17
C ASN A 239 3.17 8.33 -2.42
N CYS A 240 3.69 8.95 -3.48
CA CYS A 240 2.89 9.43 -4.61
C CYS A 240 3.26 8.74 -5.94
N ALA A 241 4.54 8.40 -6.12
CA ALA A 241 5.07 7.89 -7.39
C ALA A 241 4.47 6.55 -7.81
N ALA A 242 3.97 5.74 -6.86
CA ALA A 242 3.31 4.46 -7.16
C ALA A 242 2.08 4.64 -8.07
N CYS A 243 1.38 5.78 -7.97
CA CYS A 243 0.23 6.12 -8.81
C CYS A 243 0.61 7.14 -9.90
N HIS A 244 1.26 8.24 -9.51
CA HIS A 244 1.55 9.36 -10.39
C HIS A 244 2.83 9.17 -11.23
N GLN A 245 3.55 8.07 -11.04
CA GLN A 245 4.85 7.73 -11.62
C GLN A 245 5.96 8.72 -11.22
N THR A 246 7.22 8.28 -11.26
CA THR A 246 8.37 9.16 -10.96
C THR A 246 8.52 10.29 -11.97
N THR A 247 7.97 10.13 -13.19
CA THR A 247 7.93 11.12 -14.26
C THR A 247 6.78 12.12 -14.14
N GLY A 248 5.87 11.94 -13.18
CA GLY A 248 4.68 12.76 -13.00
C GLY A 248 3.63 12.60 -14.11
N GLU A 249 3.79 11.65 -15.02
CA GLU A 249 2.89 11.45 -16.17
C GLU A 249 1.63 10.66 -15.81
N GLY A 250 1.60 10.06 -14.60
CA GLY A 250 0.49 9.22 -14.17
C GLY A 250 0.30 7.99 -15.06
N LEU A 251 -0.91 7.48 -15.08
CA LEU A 251 -1.30 6.38 -15.96
C LEU A 251 -2.67 6.70 -16.57
N PRO A 252 -2.76 6.90 -17.89
CA PRO A 252 -4.01 7.25 -18.56
C PRO A 252 -5.14 6.28 -18.22
N GLY A 253 -6.31 6.83 -17.86
CA GLY A 253 -7.48 6.04 -17.45
C GLY A 253 -7.45 5.53 -16.00
N ALA A 254 -6.30 5.54 -15.32
CA ALA A 254 -6.16 5.08 -13.94
C ALA A 254 -5.77 6.21 -12.97
N PHE A 255 -4.71 6.93 -13.27
CA PHE A 255 -4.15 7.95 -12.39
C PHE A 255 -3.81 9.21 -13.19
N PRO A 256 -4.23 10.41 -12.73
CA PRO A 256 -3.99 11.64 -13.48
C PRO A 256 -2.50 11.99 -13.51
N ALA A 257 -2.08 12.64 -14.61
CA ALA A 257 -0.78 13.27 -14.68
C ALA A 257 -0.72 14.46 -13.71
N LEU A 258 0.44 14.65 -13.05
CA LEU A 258 0.80 15.86 -12.30
C LEU A 258 1.60 16.82 -13.19
N LYS A 259 2.35 16.28 -14.15
CA LYS A 259 3.05 17.03 -15.17
C LYS A 259 2.08 17.82 -16.04
N GLY A 260 2.22 19.13 -16.08
CA GLY A 260 1.33 20.02 -16.84
C GLY A 260 -0.09 20.13 -16.28
N ASN A 261 -0.37 19.59 -15.10
CA ASN A 261 -1.69 19.63 -14.48
C ASN A 261 -2.08 21.05 -14.07
N ALA A 262 -3.31 21.47 -14.36
CA ALA A 262 -3.80 22.80 -14.09
C ALA A 262 -3.76 23.14 -12.58
N ALA A 263 -4.24 22.24 -11.71
CA ALA A 263 -4.23 22.46 -10.26
C ALA A 263 -2.82 22.50 -9.66
N VAL A 264 -1.88 21.72 -10.24
CA VAL A 264 -0.46 21.76 -9.82
C VAL A 264 0.21 23.06 -10.23
N ASN A 265 -0.18 23.66 -11.36
CA ASN A 265 0.40 24.90 -11.90
C ASN A 265 -0.42 26.15 -11.56
N ASP A 266 -1.55 26.03 -10.86
CA ASP A 266 -2.36 27.16 -10.45
C ASP A 266 -1.56 28.08 -9.51
N ALA A 267 -1.74 29.38 -9.64
CA ALA A 267 -1.14 30.38 -8.72
C ALA A 267 -1.67 30.19 -7.30
N ASP A 268 -2.95 29.83 -7.14
CA ASP A 268 -3.54 29.43 -5.86
C ASP A 268 -3.38 27.93 -5.62
N ALA A 269 -2.60 27.57 -4.63
CA ALA A 269 -2.31 26.19 -4.27
C ALA A 269 -3.42 25.51 -3.43
N THR A 270 -4.47 26.22 -3.05
CA THR A 270 -5.50 25.74 -2.11
C THR A 270 -6.09 24.40 -2.55
N THR A 271 -6.50 24.28 -3.81
CA THR A 271 -7.04 23.03 -4.36
C THR A 271 -6.01 21.90 -4.29
N HIS A 272 -4.76 22.16 -4.63
CA HIS A 272 -3.69 21.16 -4.59
C HIS A 272 -3.44 20.68 -3.16
N ILE A 273 -3.32 21.60 -2.20
CA ILE A 273 -3.15 21.29 -0.77
C ILE A 273 -4.34 20.45 -0.27
N HIS A 274 -5.57 20.88 -0.59
CA HIS A 274 -6.80 20.19 -0.18
C HIS A 274 -6.83 18.74 -0.68
N VAL A 275 -6.50 18.52 -1.95
CA VAL A 275 -6.48 17.18 -2.55
C VAL A 275 -5.44 16.27 -1.88
N VAL A 276 -4.25 16.77 -1.58
CA VAL A 276 -3.23 15.99 -0.87
C VAL A 276 -3.67 15.67 0.55
N LEU A 277 -4.26 16.62 1.26
CA LEU A 277 -4.73 16.41 2.64
C LEU A 277 -5.89 15.42 2.72
N HIS A 278 -6.92 15.60 1.89
CA HIS A 278 -8.21 14.95 2.07
C HIS A 278 -8.52 13.84 1.06
N GLY A 279 -7.62 13.68 0.07
CA GLY A 279 -7.83 12.74 -1.02
C GLY A 279 -8.83 13.24 -2.06
N LEU A 280 -9.05 12.42 -3.09
CA LEU A 280 -9.94 12.77 -4.19
C LEU A 280 -10.55 11.50 -4.78
N GLN A 281 -11.84 11.52 -5.11
CA GLN A 281 -12.54 10.41 -5.76
C GLN A 281 -13.46 10.92 -6.85
N GLY A 282 -13.48 10.20 -7.98
CA GLY A 282 -14.40 10.51 -9.09
C GLY A 282 -14.12 11.83 -9.80
N ALA A 283 -12.91 12.37 -9.70
CA ALA A 283 -12.56 13.65 -10.27
C ALA A 283 -12.50 13.63 -11.79
N ASN A 284 -12.97 14.70 -12.40
CA ASN A 284 -12.71 15.00 -13.80
C ASN A 284 -11.44 15.87 -13.88
N VAL A 285 -10.38 15.32 -14.43
CA VAL A 285 -9.10 16.03 -14.66
C VAL A 285 -8.84 16.06 -16.15
N GLY A 286 -8.83 17.25 -16.74
CA GLY A 286 -8.61 17.43 -18.18
C GLY A 286 -9.63 16.74 -19.09
N GLY A 287 -10.88 16.58 -18.64
CA GLY A 287 -11.95 15.90 -19.39
C GLY A 287 -12.01 14.38 -19.18
N VAL A 288 -11.08 13.82 -18.40
CA VAL A 288 -11.04 12.38 -18.07
C VAL A 288 -11.54 12.19 -16.64
N VAL A 289 -12.52 11.29 -16.46
CA VAL A 289 -13.00 10.89 -15.12
C VAL A 289 -12.14 9.75 -14.61
N TYR A 290 -11.45 9.98 -13.47
CA TYR A 290 -10.64 8.99 -12.79
C TYR A 290 -11.44 8.35 -11.65
N SER A 291 -11.74 7.06 -11.77
CA SER A 291 -12.49 6.31 -10.75
C SER A 291 -11.61 5.84 -9.58
N SER A 292 -10.30 5.73 -9.79
CA SER A 292 -9.35 5.33 -8.75
C SER A 292 -9.27 6.40 -7.65
N PRO A 293 -9.56 6.05 -6.38
CA PRO A 293 -9.46 7.01 -5.30
C PRO A 293 -8.00 7.38 -5.00
N MET A 294 -7.75 8.66 -4.81
CA MET A 294 -6.52 9.15 -4.18
C MET A 294 -6.73 9.12 -2.66
N PRO A 295 -5.86 8.43 -1.89
CA PRO A 295 -5.99 8.39 -0.44
C PRO A 295 -5.69 9.77 0.19
N PRO A 296 -6.28 10.09 1.36
CA PRO A 296 -5.92 11.28 2.13
C PRO A 296 -4.59 11.08 2.86
N PHE A 297 -3.78 12.12 2.95
CA PHE A 297 -2.50 12.11 3.66
C PHE A 297 -2.49 12.98 4.93
N ALA A 298 -3.62 13.57 5.30
CA ALA A 298 -3.71 14.42 6.49
C ALA A 298 -3.27 13.73 7.78
N ASP A 299 -3.62 12.45 7.95
CA ASP A 299 -3.33 11.69 9.16
C ASP A 299 -1.96 10.98 9.12
N THR A 300 -1.28 10.98 7.95
CA THR A 300 -0.05 10.22 7.74
C THR A 300 1.19 11.08 7.52
N LEU A 301 1.03 12.32 7.05
CA LEU A 301 2.12 13.24 6.75
C LEU A 301 1.98 14.54 7.54
N GLY A 302 3.10 15.04 8.06
CA GLY A 302 3.17 16.34 8.71
C GLY A 302 3.07 17.50 7.71
N ASP A 303 2.70 18.69 8.18
CA ASP A 303 2.49 19.87 7.33
C ASP A 303 3.73 20.27 6.54
N ALA A 304 4.91 20.17 7.15
CA ALA A 304 6.19 20.45 6.48
C ALA A 304 6.49 19.41 5.38
N ASP A 305 6.14 18.14 5.59
CA ASP A 305 6.35 17.07 4.61
C ASP A 305 5.40 17.22 3.42
N ILE A 306 4.14 17.56 3.67
CA ILE A 306 3.16 17.88 2.63
C ILE A 306 3.60 19.10 1.82
N ALA A 307 4.07 20.17 2.49
CA ALA A 307 4.60 21.34 1.80
C ALA A 307 5.80 21.00 0.90
N ASN A 308 6.72 20.12 1.36
CA ASN A 308 7.85 19.66 0.57
C ASN A 308 7.42 18.84 -0.65
N ILE A 309 6.46 17.91 -0.49
CA ILE A 309 5.91 17.11 -1.61
C ILE A 309 5.28 18.05 -2.64
N ILE A 310 4.37 18.93 -2.23
CA ILE A 310 3.67 19.85 -3.12
C ILE A 310 4.65 20.74 -3.86
N ASN A 311 5.67 21.27 -3.18
CA ASN A 311 6.69 22.11 -3.82
C ASN A 311 7.53 21.32 -4.84
N TYR A 312 7.84 20.05 -4.57
CA TYR A 312 8.47 19.19 -5.54
C TYR A 312 7.57 19.02 -6.78
N GLU A 313 6.30 18.67 -6.60
CA GLU A 313 5.34 18.48 -7.70
C GLU A 313 5.15 19.75 -8.53
N ARG A 314 5.11 20.91 -7.87
CA ARG A 314 4.93 22.23 -8.51
C ARG A 314 6.17 22.77 -9.22
N SER A 315 7.34 22.16 -9.00
CA SER A 315 8.61 22.55 -9.65
C SER A 315 9.22 21.48 -10.55
N ALA A 316 8.80 20.23 -10.43
CA ALA A 316 9.31 19.11 -11.21
C ALA A 316 8.64 19.03 -12.59
N TRP A 317 9.24 18.27 -13.48
CA TRP A 317 8.73 17.88 -14.81
C TRP A 317 8.31 19.05 -15.73
N GLY A 318 8.83 20.25 -15.49
CA GLY A 318 8.46 21.47 -16.22
C GLY A 318 7.23 22.19 -15.65
N ASN A 319 6.72 21.78 -14.51
CA ASN A 319 5.74 22.54 -13.74
C ASN A 319 6.39 23.83 -13.20
N HIS A 320 5.55 24.86 -12.99
CA HIS A 320 5.98 26.20 -12.58
C HIS A 320 5.00 26.86 -11.58
N GLY A 321 4.33 26.02 -10.77
CA GLY A 321 3.43 26.51 -9.73
C GLY A 321 4.16 27.29 -8.64
N ALA A 322 3.50 28.28 -8.06
CA ALA A 322 4.06 29.08 -6.96
C ALA A 322 4.38 28.20 -5.73
N PRO A 323 5.46 28.47 -4.99
CA PRO A 323 5.83 27.67 -3.82
C PRO A 323 4.77 27.80 -2.70
N VAL A 324 4.60 26.68 -1.97
CA VAL A 324 3.67 26.53 -0.85
C VAL A 324 4.44 26.58 0.46
N THR A 325 3.93 27.32 1.44
CA THR A 325 4.46 27.38 2.80
C THR A 325 3.80 26.34 3.71
N THR A 326 4.49 25.92 4.76
CA THR A 326 3.93 25.07 5.81
C THR A 326 2.67 25.69 6.44
N GLN A 327 2.64 27.02 6.61
CA GLN A 327 1.48 27.73 7.17
C GLN A 327 0.22 27.60 6.28
N GLN A 328 0.37 27.59 4.96
CA GLN A 328 -0.77 27.34 4.06
C GLN A 328 -1.32 25.93 4.24
N VAL A 329 -0.45 24.95 4.43
CA VAL A 329 -0.88 23.55 4.70
C VAL A 329 -1.61 23.47 6.04
N VAL A 330 -1.06 24.08 7.11
CA VAL A 330 -1.72 24.15 8.43
C VAL A 330 -3.09 24.81 8.32
N ALA A 331 -3.19 25.93 7.61
CA ALA A 331 -4.45 26.65 7.43
C ALA A 331 -5.50 25.83 6.67
N GLU A 332 -5.08 25.08 5.65
CA GLU A 332 -5.99 24.22 4.89
C GLU A 332 -6.43 22.99 5.70
N ARG A 333 -5.50 22.36 6.43
CA ARG A 333 -5.82 21.26 7.35
C ARG A 333 -6.83 21.66 8.42
N ALA A 334 -6.73 22.87 8.96
CA ALA A 334 -7.65 23.38 9.98
C ALA A 334 -9.09 23.57 9.48
N LYS A 335 -9.32 23.66 8.17
CA LYS A 335 -10.67 23.78 7.60
C LYS A 335 -11.43 22.45 7.64
N GLY A 336 -10.72 21.31 7.77
CA GLY A 336 -11.31 19.98 7.70
C GLY A 336 -11.75 19.59 6.29
N LYS A 337 -12.47 18.47 6.21
CA LYS A 337 -13.06 17.97 4.95
C LYS A 337 -14.26 18.80 4.54
#